data_7bfba179bcfdb5ae387c6af382235eb8
#
_entry.id   7bfba179bcfdb5ae387c6af382235eb8
#
_cell.length_a   1.000
_cell.length_b   1.000
_cell.length_c   1.000
_cell.angle_alpha   90.00
_cell.angle_beta   90.00
_cell.angle_gamma   90.00
#
_symmetry.space_group_name_H-M   'P 1'
#
loop_
_entity.id
_entity.type
_entity.pdbx_description
1 polymer ?
#
loop_
_entity_poly.entity_id
_entity_poly.type
_entity_poly.pdbx_seq_one_letter_code
_entity_poly.pdbx_strand_id
1 'polypeptide(L)'
;LFQGKSRMGWEDAVDRGFLPQRIELKRAGKIEVNYILKNQAKAKTVQVYYSDLEMGSLEDAYHSLKKSAKQQQALLAAIMSMNGTPLTSKEYKEQFDIGPSTIRTGVEKGWLKSADREILRDPFKDRQFKQTGALPLSDEQTAAFRMMAASIREERHEVFLLQGVTGSGKTEVYLQLIAEVINQGKTALMLVPEIALTPQMVNHFKSRFGNRVAVMHSALSSGEKYDEWRKIHRGDADVVVGARSSIFAPVQNLGIIIMDEEHESTYKQDENPKYHARNVAIWRGQHTRGPVVLGSATPSLVSREKKKKKVYTLVELRGRFNQRA
;
A
#
# COMPACT_ATOMS: atom_id res chain seq x y z
N LEU A 1 -24.25 7.41 37.72
CA LEU A 1 -23.63 7.50 36.41
C LEU A 1 -24.09 6.38 35.47
N PHE A 2 -23.98 5.13 35.87
CA PHE A 2 -24.27 3.99 35.00
C PHE A 2 -25.71 3.46 35.07
N GLN A 3 -26.59 4.00 35.93
CA GLN A 3 -27.99 3.58 36.11
C GLN A 3 -28.19 2.06 36.09
N GLY A 4 -27.37 1.34 36.89
CA GLY A 4 -27.41 -0.13 36.98
C GLY A 4 -26.66 -0.90 35.85
N LYS A 5 -26.10 -0.20 34.87
CA LYS A 5 -25.27 -0.82 33.84
C LYS A 5 -23.80 -0.85 34.26
N SER A 6 -23.12 -1.96 34.06
CA SER A 6 -21.67 -2.09 34.34
C SER A 6 -20.78 -1.44 33.27
N ARG A 7 -21.33 -1.14 32.10
CA ARG A 7 -20.60 -0.56 30.93
C ARG A 7 -21.45 0.52 30.25
N MET A 8 -20.79 1.53 29.70
CA MET A 8 -21.39 2.61 28.92
C MET A 8 -20.55 2.85 27.67
N GLY A 9 -21.20 3.00 26.52
CA GLY A 9 -20.54 3.36 25.27
C GLY A 9 -20.03 4.81 25.28
N TRP A 10 -19.06 5.12 24.43
CA TRP A 10 -18.51 6.47 24.31
C TRP A 10 -19.58 7.50 23.90
N GLU A 11 -20.39 7.16 22.89
CA GLU A 11 -21.48 8.03 22.40
C GLU A 11 -22.48 8.34 23.52
N ASP A 12 -22.93 7.32 24.26
CA ASP A 12 -23.82 7.51 25.43
C ASP A 12 -23.20 8.41 26.51
N ALA A 13 -21.87 8.34 26.68
CA ALA A 13 -21.16 9.18 27.66
C ALA A 13 -21.05 10.65 27.21
N VAL A 14 -20.92 10.88 25.88
CA VAL A 14 -20.94 12.21 25.27
C VAL A 14 -22.31 12.83 25.42
N ASP A 15 -23.37 12.12 25.00
CA ASP A 15 -24.76 12.62 25.02
C ASP A 15 -25.25 12.93 26.43
N ARG A 16 -24.73 12.23 27.43
CA ARG A 16 -25.07 12.48 28.85
C ARG A 16 -24.14 13.49 29.52
N GLY A 17 -23.23 14.11 28.80
CA GLY A 17 -22.34 15.16 29.31
C GLY A 17 -21.27 14.68 30.32
N PHE A 18 -20.89 13.37 30.32
CA PHE A 18 -19.94 12.82 31.30
C PHE A 18 -18.46 13.00 30.92
N LEU A 19 -18.14 13.56 29.77
CA LEU A 19 -16.77 13.72 29.31
C LEU A 19 -15.87 14.55 30.22
N PRO A 20 -16.33 15.72 30.80
CA PRO A 20 -15.49 16.50 31.69
C PRO A 20 -15.07 15.71 32.96
N GLN A 21 -16.00 14.92 33.48
CA GLN A 21 -15.80 14.15 34.72
C GLN A 21 -14.97 12.87 34.51
N ARG A 22 -14.79 12.44 33.27
CA ARG A 22 -14.09 11.19 32.95
C ARG A 22 -12.67 11.13 33.51
N ILE A 23 -11.91 12.21 33.36
CA ILE A 23 -10.51 12.26 33.78
C ILE A 23 -10.40 12.12 35.29
N GLU A 24 -11.27 12.81 36.04
CA GLU A 24 -11.32 12.76 37.50
C GLU A 24 -11.74 11.37 38.00
N LEU A 25 -12.80 10.81 37.40
CA LEU A 25 -13.31 9.48 37.76
C LEU A 25 -12.29 8.36 37.46
N LYS A 26 -11.56 8.46 36.33
CA LYS A 26 -10.47 7.54 36.01
C LYS A 26 -9.32 7.67 36.99
N ARG A 27 -8.90 8.88 37.34
CA ARG A 27 -7.85 9.13 38.35
C ARG A 27 -8.24 8.64 39.74
N ALA A 28 -9.53 8.75 40.07
CA ALA A 28 -10.07 8.27 41.33
C ALA A 28 -10.32 6.74 41.34
N GLY A 29 -9.98 6.01 40.27
CA GLY A 29 -10.19 4.57 40.16
C GLY A 29 -11.67 4.14 40.12
N LYS A 30 -12.60 5.07 39.93
CA LYS A 30 -14.04 4.80 39.92
C LYS A 30 -14.55 4.28 38.57
N ILE A 31 -13.79 4.46 37.50
CA ILE A 31 -14.09 3.94 36.16
C ILE A 31 -12.80 3.45 35.51
N GLU A 32 -12.95 2.43 34.67
CA GLU A 32 -11.95 1.96 33.72
C GLU A 32 -12.38 2.35 32.30
N VAL A 33 -11.43 2.83 31.50
CA VAL A 33 -11.67 3.18 30.09
C VAL A 33 -10.96 2.16 29.22
N ASN A 34 -11.76 1.32 28.58
CA ASN A 34 -11.27 0.30 27.65
C ASN A 34 -11.51 0.76 26.22
N TYR A 35 -10.46 0.78 25.41
CA TYR A 35 -10.54 1.08 23.99
C TYR A 35 -10.73 -0.20 23.20
N ILE A 36 -11.89 -0.34 22.56
CA ILE A 36 -12.17 -1.47 21.68
C ILE A 36 -11.89 -1.03 20.25
N LEU A 37 -10.84 -1.58 19.65
CA LEU A 37 -10.57 -1.39 18.23
C LEU A 37 -11.58 -2.22 17.42
N LYS A 38 -12.55 -1.55 16.80
CA LYS A 38 -13.43 -2.17 15.81
C LYS A 38 -12.76 -2.11 14.45
N ASN A 39 -12.43 -3.26 13.86
CA ASN A 39 -12.04 -3.32 12.45
C ASN A 39 -13.25 -2.90 11.60
N GLN A 40 -13.24 -1.64 11.15
CA GLN A 40 -14.29 -1.12 10.26
C GLN A 40 -14.16 -1.64 8.82
N ALA A 41 -12.96 -2.02 8.42
CA ALA A 41 -12.69 -2.58 7.11
C ALA A 41 -12.45 -4.09 7.20
N LYS A 42 -13.14 -4.84 6.33
CA LYS A 42 -12.94 -6.29 6.17
C LYS A 42 -12.32 -6.58 4.81
N ALA A 43 -11.52 -7.62 4.73
CA ALA A 43 -11.07 -8.16 3.45
C ALA A 43 -12.29 -8.44 2.57
N LYS A 44 -12.21 -8.11 1.28
CA LYS A 44 -13.22 -8.52 0.33
C LYS A 44 -12.97 -9.98 -0.01
N THR A 45 -13.96 -10.83 0.20
CA THR A 45 -13.92 -12.23 -0.20
C THR A 45 -14.84 -12.48 -1.39
N VAL A 46 -14.47 -13.43 -2.20
CA VAL A 46 -15.33 -14.01 -3.23
C VAL A 46 -15.38 -15.52 -3.02
N GLN A 47 -16.55 -16.08 -3.20
CA GLN A 47 -16.72 -17.52 -3.13
C GLN A 47 -16.11 -18.17 -4.37
N VAL A 48 -15.22 -19.14 -4.15
CA VAL A 48 -14.60 -19.96 -5.18
C VAL A 48 -15.01 -21.42 -4.99
N TYR A 49 -14.99 -22.16 -6.07
CA TYR A 49 -15.37 -23.55 -6.11
C TYR A 49 -14.21 -24.36 -6.68
N TYR A 50 -13.90 -25.48 -6.04
CA TYR A 50 -12.81 -26.38 -6.44
C TYR A 50 -13.19 -27.82 -6.11
N SER A 51 -12.47 -28.77 -6.68
CA SER A 51 -12.60 -30.19 -6.35
C SER A 51 -11.30 -30.69 -5.72
N ASP A 52 -11.45 -31.52 -4.70
CA ASP A 52 -10.36 -32.29 -4.09
C ASP A 52 -10.53 -33.81 -4.34
N LEU A 53 -11.41 -34.16 -5.26
CA LEU A 53 -11.60 -35.55 -5.68
C LEU A 53 -10.47 -36.00 -6.60
N GLU A 54 -10.09 -37.25 -6.46
CA GLU A 54 -9.15 -37.90 -7.38
C GLU A 54 -9.75 -38.01 -8.79
N MET A 55 -8.89 -37.98 -9.81
CA MET A 55 -9.31 -38.02 -11.22
C MET A 55 -10.23 -39.22 -11.53
N GLY A 56 -9.89 -40.39 -11.02
CA GLY A 56 -10.72 -41.62 -11.22
C GLY A 56 -12.15 -41.47 -10.69
N SER A 57 -12.32 -40.84 -9.53
CA SER A 57 -13.64 -40.57 -8.96
C SER A 57 -14.46 -39.60 -9.80
N LEU A 58 -13.81 -38.62 -10.42
CA LEU A 58 -14.44 -37.67 -11.34
C LEU A 58 -14.83 -38.32 -12.66
N GLU A 59 -13.99 -39.20 -13.19
CA GLU A 59 -14.26 -40.01 -14.39
C GLU A 59 -15.43 -40.96 -14.16
N ASP A 60 -15.46 -41.68 -13.04
CA ASP A 60 -16.59 -42.55 -12.66
C ASP A 60 -17.90 -41.76 -12.55
N ALA A 61 -17.86 -40.60 -11.91
CA ALA A 61 -19.00 -39.71 -11.83
C ALA A 61 -19.46 -39.25 -13.23
N TYR A 62 -18.53 -38.92 -14.12
CA TYR A 62 -18.82 -38.52 -15.49
C TYR A 62 -19.51 -39.63 -16.28
N HIS A 63 -18.98 -40.84 -16.22
CA HIS A 63 -19.54 -42.01 -16.94
C HIS A 63 -20.87 -42.48 -16.39
N SER A 64 -21.15 -42.23 -15.10
CA SER A 64 -22.44 -42.57 -14.46
C SER A 64 -23.58 -41.65 -14.89
N LEU A 65 -23.30 -40.51 -15.51
CA LEU A 65 -24.32 -39.53 -15.90
C LEU A 65 -25.09 -39.98 -17.16
N LYS A 66 -26.39 -39.71 -17.15
CA LYS A 66 -27.22 -39.90 -18.36
C LYS A 66 -26.75 -38.93 -19.46
N LYS A 67 -26.84 -39.38 -20.72
CA LYS A 67 -26.50 -38.54 -21.90
C LYS A 67 -27.29 -37.21 -21.99
N SER A 68 -28.44 -37.14 -21.34
CA SER A 68 -29.25 -35.91 -21.26
C SER A 68 -28.72 -34.88 -20.27
N ALA A 69 -27.79 -35.22 -19.36
CA ALA A 69 -27.26 -34.34 -18.33
C ALA A 69 -26.05 -33.54 -18.81
N LYS A 70 -26.18 -32.89 -19.98
CA LYS A 70 -25.07 -32.18 -20.69
C LYS A 70 -24.32 -31.15 -19.82
N GLN A 71 -25.06 -30.38 -19.03
CA GLN A 71 -24.46 -29.36 -18.15
C GLN A 71 -23.64 -29.97 -17.02
N GLN A 72 -24.06 -31.09 -16.47
CA GLN A 72 -23.31 -31.80 -15.41
C GLN A 72 -22.06 -32.48 -15.99
N GLN A 73 -22.16 -33.03 -17.21
CA GLN A 73 -21.00 -33.57 -17.92
C GLN A 73 -19.99 -32.46 -18.23
N ALA A 74 -20.44 -31.28 -18.69
CA ALA A 74 -19.60 -30.13 -18.91
C ALA A 74 -18.91 -29.67 -17.63
N LEU A 75 -19.62 -29.68 -16.49
CA LEU A 75 -19.01 -29.31 -15.20
C LEU A 75 -17.90 -30.29 -14.80
N LEU A 76 -18.14 -31.59 -14.87
CA LEU A 76 -17.10 -32.59 -14.52
C LEU A 76 -15.92 -32.53 -15.47
N ALA A 77 -16.15 -32.33 -16.77
CA ALA A 77 -15.04 -32.09 -17.74
C ALA A 77 -14.23 -30.85 -17.41
N ALA A 78 -14.89 -29.74 -17.02
CA ALA A 78 -14.21 -28.53 -16.58
C ALA A 78 -13.39 -28.80 -15.31
N ILE A 79 -13.94 -29.46 -14.30
CA ILE A 79 -13.24 -29.80 -13.06
C ILE A 79 -11.97 -30.62 -13.34
N MET A 80 -12.07 -31.64 -14.18
CA MET A 80 -10.94 -32.47 -14.58
C MET A 80 -9.86 -31.68 -15.30
N SER A 81 -10.25 -30.75 -16.19
CA SER A 81 -9.29 -29.92 -16.94
C SER A 81 -8.54 -28.93 -16.06
N MET A 82 -9.11 -28.52 -14.92
CA MET A 82 -8.57 -27.47 -14.05
C MET A 82 -7.61 -27.96 -12.97
N ASN A 83 -7.49 -29.27 -12.80
CA ASN A 83 -6.59 -29.90 -11.85
C ASN A 83 -6.63 -29.27 -10.43
N GLY A 84 -7.84 -29.09 -9.90
CA GLY A 84 -8.06 -28.56 -8.55
C GLY A 84 -7.96 -27.04 -8.41
N THR A 85 -7.72 -26.28 -9.48
CA THR A 85 -7.63 -24.82 -9.42
C THR A 85 -8.99 -24.20 -9.01
N PRO A 86 -9.06 -23.40 -7.93
CA PRO A 86 -10.32 -22.79 -7.50
C PRO A 86 -10.77 -21.67 -8.43
N LEU A 87 -12.01 -21.71 -8.91
CA LEU A 87 -12.63 -20.65 -9.72
C LEU A 87 -13.89 -20.08 -9.07
N THR A 88 -14.16 -18.81 -9.36
CA THR A 88 -15.44 -18.17 -9.03
C THR A 88 -16.55 -18.63 -9.98
N SER A 89 -17.82 -18.43 -9.58
CA SER A 89 -18.97 -18.71 -10.45
C SER A 89 -18.92 -17.92 -11.76
N LYS A 90 -18.34 -16.69 -11.74
CA LYS A 90 -18.15 -15.87 -12.93
C LYS A 90 -17.12 -16.50 -13.88
N GLU A 91 -15.97 -16.95 -13.35
CA GLU A 91 -14.93 -17.62 -14.13
C GLU A 91 -15.42 -18.93 -14.75
N TYR A 92 -16.23 -19.73 -14.02
CA TYR A 92 -16.89 -20.91 -14.60
C TYR A 92 -17.81 -20.58 -15.77
N LYS A 93 -18.54 -19.45 -15.67
CA LYS A 93 -19.42 -19.01 -16.77
C LYS A 93 -18.63 -18.52 -17.98
N GLU A 94 -17.57 -17.74 -17.74
CA GLU A 94 -16.75 -17.15 -18.82
C GLU A 94 -15.89 -18.19 -19.57
N GLN A 95 -15.32 -19.15 -18.86
CA GLN A 95 -14.38 -20.13 -19.45
C GLN A 95 -15.07 -21.38 -19.98
N PHE A 96 -16.17 -21.82 -19.34
CA PHE A 96 -16.78 -23.13 -19.62
C PHE A 96 -18.28 -23.05 -19.91
N ASP A 97 -18.87 -21.87 -19.94
CA ASP A 97 -20.31 -21.62 -20.08
C ASP A 97 -21.17 -22.34 -19.03
N ILE A 98 -20.64 -22.50 -17.80
CA ILE A 98 -21.29 -23.19 -16.69
C ILE A 98 -21.99 -22.18 -15.79
N GLY A 99 -23.32 -22.29 -15.68
CA GLY A 99 -24.12 -21.39 -14.87
C GLY A 99 -24.12 -21.75 -13.37
N PRO A 100 -24.56 -20.79 -12.49
CA PRO A 100 -24.58 -20.96 -11.04
C PRO A 100 -25.41 -22.16 -10.56
N SER A 101 -26.49 -22.51 -11.25
CA SER A 101 -27.35 -23.69 -10.91
C SER A 101 -26.59 -25.01 -11.06
N THR A 102 -25.77 -25.14 -12.10
CA THR A 102 -24.94 -26.32 -12.34
C THR A 102 -23.83 -26.45 -11.31
N ILE A 103 -23.21 -25.30 -10.91
CA ILE A 103 -22.21 -25.26 -9.84
C ILE A 103 -22.85 -25.73 -8.52
N ARG A 104 -24.04 -25.21 -8.19
CA ARG A 104 -24.78 -25.63 -6.99
C ARG A 104 -25.04 -27.11 -6.99
N THR A 105 -25.48 -27.68 -8.10
CA THR A 105 -25.64 -29.13 -8.26
C THR A 105 -24.34 -29.89 -8.04
N GLY A 106 -23.21 -29.36 -8.51
CA GLY A 106 -21.88 -29.91 -8.27
C GLY A 106 -21.51 -29.94 -6.79
N VAL A 107 -21.85 -28.89 -6.04
CA VAL A 107 -21.65 -28.83 -4.59
C VAL A 107 -22.58 -29.82 -3.87
N GLU A 108 -23.85 -29.87 -4.23
CA GLU A 108 -24.83 -30.79 -3.65
C GLU A 108 -24.46 -32.29 -3.88
N LYS A 109 -23.83 -32.60 -5.00
CA LYS A 109 -23.32 -33.92 -5.33
C LYS A 109 -21.93 -34.24 -4.78
N GLY A 110 -21.29 -33.29 -4.09
CA GLY A 110 -19.96 -33.45 -3.54
C GLY A 110 -18.81 -33.41 -4.56
N TRP A 111 -19.07 -33.02 -5.80
CA TRP A 111 -18.03 -32.85 -6.83
C TRP A 111 -17.23 -31.57 -6.66
N LEU A 112 -17.84 -30.55 -6.06
CA LEU A 112 -17.24 -29.28 -5.74
C LEU A 112 -17.36 -28.98 -4.25
N LYS A 113 -16.33 -28.33 -3.73
CA LYS A 113 -16.32 -27.63 -2.45
C LYS A 113 -16.29 -26.12 -2.69
N SER A 114 -16.78 -25.36 -1.74
CA SER A 114 -16.70 -23.90 -1.76
C SER A 114 -15.76 -23.40 -0.68
N ALA A 115 -15.01 -22.36 -0.98
CA ALA A 115 -14.19 -21.63 -0.03
C ALA A 115 -14.24 -20.12 -0.33
N ASP A 116 -13.96 -19.31 0.68
CA ASP A 116 -13.81 -17.87 0.50
C ASP A 116 -12.38 -17.56 0.13
N ARG A 117 -12.18 -16.96 -1.06
CA ARG A 117 -10.90 -16.43 -1.53
C ARG A 117 -10.89 -14.93 -1.31
N GLU A 118 -9.89 -14.42 -0.59
CA GLU A 118 -9.70 -12.99 -0.47
C GLU A 118 -9.25 -12.38 -1.79
N ILE A 119 -9.84 -11.23 -2.14
CA ILE A 119 -9.42 -10.41 -3.26
C ILE A 119 -9.05 -9.03 -2.76
N LEU A 120 -7.92 -8.51 -3.25
CA LEU A 120 -7.52 -7.13 -3.02
C LEU A 120 -8.31 -6.21 -3.96
N ARG A 121 -8.88 -5.13 -3.40
CA ARG A 121 -9.43 -4.03 -4.18
C ARG A 121 -8.25 -3.24 -4.72
N ASP A 122 -7.99 -3.34 -6.01
CA ASP A 122 -6.99 -2.50 -6.66
C ASP A 122 -7.72 -1.34 -7.36
N PRO A 123 -7.57 -0.10 -6.87
CA PRO A 123 -8.19 1.08 -7.49
C PRO A 123 -7.74 1.32 -8.93
N PHE A 124 -6.67 0.64 -9.35
CA PHE A 124 -6.03 0.82 -10.64
C PHE A 124 -6.10 -0.43 -11.54
N LYS A 125 -6.88 -1.45 -11.14
CA LYS A 125 -6.94 -2.77 -11.80
C LYS A 125 -7.24 -2.67 -13.32
N ASP A 126 -8.10 -1.72 -13.69
CA ASP A 126 -8.56 -1.56 -15.09
C ASP A 126 -7.62 -0.65 -15.91
N ARG A 127 -6.52 -0.17 -15.33
CA ARG A 127 -5.56 0.68 -16.03
C ARG A 127 -4.36 -0.13 -16.48
N GLN A 128 -4.10 -0.09 -17.78
CA GLN A 128 -2.87 -0.61 -18.35
C GLN A 128 -1.77 0.45 -18.21
N PHE A 129 -0.66 0.08 -17.56
CA PHE A 129 0.51 0.94 -17.43
C PHE A 129 1.55 0.51 -18.47
N LYS A 130 1.89 1.43 -19.38
CA LYS A 130 3.00 1.19 -20.31
C LYS A 130 4.30 1.22 -19.51
N GLN A 131 5.04 0.13 -19.54
CA GLN A 131 6.33 0.08 -18.85
C GLN A 131 7.31 1.12 -19.44
N THR A 132 7.99 1.83 -18.54
CA THR A 132 9.00 2.84 -18.88
C THR A 132 10.35 2.45 -18.28
N GLY A 133 11.41 2.68 -19.04
CA GLY A 133 12.77 2.50 -18.57
C GLY A 133 13.33 3.72 -17.81
N ALA A 134 14.55 3.62 -17.30
CA ALA A 134 15.29 4.74 -16.73
C ALA A 134 15.62 5.77 -17.81
N LEU A 135 15.37 7.04 -17.50
CA LEU A 135 15.82 8.12 -18.37
C LEU A 135 17.31 8.40 -18.10
N PRO A 136 18.08 8.85 -19.11
CA PRO A 136 19.45 9.26 -18.87
C PRO A 136 19.49 10.48 -17.92
N LEU A 137 20.39 10.40 -16.95
CA LEU A 137 20.61 11.51 -16.00
C LEU A 137 21.62 12.50 -16.60
N SER A 138 21.43 13.78 -16.32
CA SER A 138 22.48 14.79 -16.56
C SER A 138 23.68 14.57 -15.63
N ASP A 139 24.79 15.27 -15.87
CA ASP A 139 25.98 15.17 -15.02
C ASP A 139 25.68 15.54 -13.57
N GLU A 140 24.89 16.62 -13.34
CA GLU A 140 24.47 17.04 -11.99
C GLU A 140 23.58 15.97 -11.33
N GLN A 141 22.62 15.43 -12.06
CA GLN A 141 21.73 14.37 -11.54
C GLN A 141 22.51 13.08 -11.27
N THR A 142 23.47 12.74 -12.12
CA THR A 142 24.36 11.58 -11.95
C THR A 142 25.21 11.71 -10.70
N ALA A 143 25.80 12.89 -10.47
CA ALA A 143 26.58 13.17 -9.26
C ALA A 143 25.68 13.08 -8.00
N ALA A 144 24.49 13.67 -8.05
CA ALA A 144 23.50 13.61 -6.98
C ALA A 144 23.08 12.16 -6.69
N PHE A 145 22.74 11.41 -7.71
CA PHE A 145 22.39 9.97 -7.60
C PHE A 145 23.52 9.18 -6.95
N ARG A 146 24.75 9.30 -7.45
CA ARG A 146 25.90 8.55 -6.93
C ARG A 146 26.15 8.80 -5.46
N MET A 147 26.05 10.06 -5.03
CA MET A 147 26.24 10.45 -3.63
C MET A 147 25.19 9.78 -2.72
N MET A 148 23.91 9.86 -3.08
CA MET A 148 22.83 9.27 -2.28
C MET A 148 22.81 7.74 -2.36
N ALA A 149 23.10 7.16 -3.53
CA ALA A 149 23.16 5.71 -3.72
C ALA A 149 24.31 5.06 -2.92
N ALA A 150 25.41 5.77 -2.69
CA ALA A 150 26.47 5.29 -1.80
C ALA A 150 25.95 4.98 -0.39
N SER A 151 25.14 5.85 0.20
CA SER A 151 24.54 5.62 1.52
C SER A 151 23.55 4.45 1.53
N ILE A 152 22.86 4.19 0.41
CA ILE A 152 22.00 3.01 0.26
C ILE A 152 22.85 1.74 0.29
N ARG A 153 23.94 1.70 -0.49
CA ARG A 153 24.83 0.52 -0.60
C ARG A 153 25.59 0.20 0.68
N GLU A 154 25.96 1.26 1.39
CA GLU A 154 26.69 1.17 2.67
C GLU A 154 25.79 0.94 3.88
N GLU A 155 24.46 0.88 3.69
CA GLU A 155 23.46 0.81 4.75
C GLU A 155 23.66 1.88 5.83
N ARG A 156 23.97 3.09 5.38
CA ARG A 156 24.30 4.22 6.25
C ARG A 156 23.18 5.23 6.29
N HIS A 157 22.72 5.54 7.49
CA HIS A 157 21.75 6.62 7.68
C HIS A 157 22.41 7.98 7.41
N GLU A 158 21.82 8.71 6.50
CA GLU A 158 22.21 10.10 6.19
C GLU A 158 20.97 10.87 5.73
N VAL A 159 20.89 12.14 6.08
CA VAL A 159 19.79 13.01 5.63
C VAL A 159 20.32 13.93 4.52
N PHE A 160 19.80 13.73 3.34
CA PHE A 160 20.11 14.57 2.18
C PHE A 160 19.04 15.63 1.97
N LEU A 161 19.46 16.86 1.72
CA LEU A 161 18.61 17.94 1.23
C LEU A 161 18.85 18.10 -0.26
N LEU A 162 17.98 17.52 -1.09
CA LEU A 162 18.04 17.66 -2.54
C LEU A 162 17.33 18.93 -2.98
N GLN A 163 18.11 19.98 -3.18
CA GLN A 163 17.62 21.27 -3.63
C GLN A 163 17.69 21.34 -5.16
N GLY A 164 16.56 21.59 -5.82
CA GLY A 164 16.52 21.75 -7.27
C GLY A 164 15.26 22.47 -7.70
N VAL A 165 15.41 23.38 -8.66
CA VAL A 165 14.29 24.15 -9.21
C VAL A 165 13.22 23.23 -9.83
N THR A 166 12.01 23.73 -9.99
CA THR A 166 10.96 23.02 -10.71
C THR A 166 11.43 22.67 -12.12
N GLY A 167 11.30 21.41 -12.53
CA GLY A 167 11.82 20.92 -13.81
C GLY A 167 13.31 20.57 -13.81
N SER A 168 13.99 20.53 -12.66
CA SER A 168 15.39 20.04 -12.57
C SER A 168 15.51 18.51 -12.66
N GLY A 169 14.38 17.77 -12.75
CA GLY A 169 14.37 16.34 -12.88
C GLY A 169 14.58 15.58 -11.58
N LYS A 170 14.28 16.18 -10.41
CA LYS A 170 14.31 15.50 -9.11
C LYS A 170 13.59 14.16 -9.13
N THR A 171 12.42 14.09 -9.79
CA THR A 171 11.60 12.89 -9.85
C THR A 171 12.34 11.70 -10.48
N GLU A 172 13.11 11.91 -11.56
CA GLU A 172 13.89 10.83 -12.17
C GLU A 172 15.01 10.35 -11.23
N VAL A 173 15.66 11.26 -10.51
CA VAL A 173 16.65 10.88 -9.49
C VAL A 173 15.98 10.03 -8.41
N TYR A 174 14.79 10.40 -7.93
CA TYR A 174 14.03 9.57 -6.97
C TYR A 174 13.72 8.18 -7.51
N LEU A 175 13.22 8.08 -8.75
CA LEU A 175 12.88 6.80 -9.38
C LEU A 175 14.11 5.90 -9.49
N GLN A 176 15.28 6.45 -9.81
CA GLN A 176 16.51 5.65 -9.90
C GLN A 176 17.06 5.25 -8.53
N LEU A 177 16.93 6.10 -7.49
CA LEU A 177 17.25 5.72 -6.11
C LEU A 177 16.33 4.61 -5.59
N ILE A 178 15.05 4.68 -5.91
CA ILE A 178 14.08 3.65 -5.58
C ILE A 178 14.45 2.32 -6.28
N ALA A 179 14.81 2.37 -7.56
CA ALA A 179 15.27 1.20 -8.29
C ALA A 179 16.53 0.56 -7.66
N GLU A 180 17.48 1.38 -7.21
CA GLU A 180 18.67 0.92 -6.49
C GLU A 180 18.32 0.17 -5.20
N VAL A 181 17.37 0.69 -4.43
CA VAL A 181 16.87 0.06 -3.20
C VAL A 181 16.17 -1.27 -3.48
N ILE A 182 15.34 -1.32 -4.52
CA ILE A 182 14.62 -2.54 -4.93
C ILE A 182 15.62 -3.61 -5.37
N ASN A 183 16.66 -3.24 -6.12
CA ASN A 183 17.70 -4.16 -6.56
C ASN A 183 18.47 -4.79 -5.38
N GLN A 184 18.46 -4.17 -4.21
CA GLN A 184 19.00 -4.72 -2.97
C GLN A 184 17.97 -5.52 -2.14
N GLY A 185 16.80 -5.79 -2.70
CA GLY A 185 15.72 -6.51 -2.02
C GLY A 185 15.08 -5.71 -0.87
N LYS A 186 15.20 -4.38 -0.90
CA LYS A 186 14.61 -3.49 0.10
C LYS A 186 13.43 -2.71 -0.48
N THR A 187 12.68 -2.06 0.39
CA THR A 187 11.47 -1.29 0.05
C THR A 187 11.73 0.20 0.16
N ALA A 188 11.12 0.97 -0.74
CA ALA A 188 11.18 2.43 -0.74
C ALA A 188 9.86 3.05 -0.27
N LEU A 189 9.95 4.09 0.54
CA LEU A 189 8.81 4.91 0.96
C LEU A 189 8.96 6.34 0.39
N MET A 190 8.00 6.75 -0.43
CA MET A 190 7.92 8.09 -1.02
C MET A 190 6.74 8.85 -0.44
N LEU A 191 7.02 10.00 0.17
CA LEU A 191 6.02 10.94 0.63
C LEU A 191 5.92 12.10 -0.35
N VAL A 192 4.69 12.44 -0.70
CA VAL A 192 4.36 13.60 -1.53
C VAL A 192 3.25 14.41 -0.88
N PRO A 193 3.18 15.73 -1.11
CA PRO A 193 2.01 16.51 -0.72
C PRO A 193 0.74 15.91 -1.34
N GLU A 194 -0.37 15.94 -0.60
CA GLU A 194 -1.61 15.30 -1.07
C GLU A 194 -2.10 15.87 -2.41
N ILE A 195 -1.92 17.16 -2.63
CA ILE A 195 -2.23 17.84 -3.88
C ILE A 195 -1.35 17.38 -5.06
N ALA A 196 -0.15 16.88 -4.79
CA ALA A 196 0.79 16.38 -5.79
C ALA A 196 0.54 14.89 -6.11
N LEU A 197 -0.26 14.19 -5.31
CA LEU A 197 -0.58 12.77 -5.52
C LEU A 197 -1.66 12.61 -6.61
N THR A 198 -1.35 13.10 -7.78
CA THR A 198 -2.22 13.05 -8.96
C THR A 198 -2.23 11.69 -9.63
N PRO A 199 -3.25 11.35 -10.42
CA PRO A 199 -3.25 10.14 -11.25
C PRO A 199 -2.02 10.02 -12.15
N GLN A 200 -1.50 11.15 -12.65
CA GLN A 200 -0.29 11.19 -13.47
C GLN A 200 0.95 10.76 -12.68
N MET A 201 1.09 11.22 -11.44
CA MET A 201 2.19 10.80 -10.57
C MET A 201 2.13 9.31 -10.24
N VAL A 202 0.93 8.82 -9.89
CA VAL A 202 0.71 7.38 -9.68
C VAL A 202 1.08 6.58 -10.92
N ASN A 203 0.69 7.05 -12.12
CA ASN A 203 1.04 6.42 -13.38
C ASN A 203 2.56 6.36 -13.58
N HIS A 204 3.30 7.40 -13.24
CA HIS A 204 4.77 7.40 -13.32
C HIS A 204 5.39 6.25 -12.49
N PHE A 205 4.95 6.09 -11.25
CA PHE A 205 5.46 5.02 -10.37
C PHE A 205 5.04 3.64 -10.87
N LYS A 206 3.76 3.47 -11.24
CA LYS A 206 3.26 2.18 -11.72
C LYS A 206 3.85 1.79 -13.08
N SER A 207 4.11 2.75 -13.97
CA SER A 207 4.80 2.51 -15.24
C SER A 207 6.26 2.08 -15.04
N ARG A 208 6.90 2.52 -13.94
CA ARG A 208 8.29 2.18 -13.65
C ARG A 208 8.45 0.88 -12.88
N PHE A 209 7.56 0.63 -11.88
CA PHE A 209 7.70 -0.45 -10.91
C PHE A 209 6.53 -1.45 -10.93
N GLY A 210 5.57 -1.29 -11.82
CA GLY A 210 4.48 -2.24 -12.02
C GLY A 210 3.51 -2.33 -10.85
N ASN A 211 2.99 -3.53 -10.64
CA ASN A 211 1.96 -3.80 -9.63
C ASN A 211 2.49 -3.83 -8.20
N ARG A 212 3.80 -3.81 -8.00
CA ARG A 212 4.43 -3.79 -6.67
C ARG A 212 4.51 -2.37 -6.08
N VAL A 213 3.76 -1.42 -6.63
CA VAL A 213 3.56 -0.08 -6.08
C VAL A 213 2.27 -0.07 -5.28
N ALA A 214 2.36 0.31 -3.99
CA ALA A 214 1.21 0.61 -3.15
C ALA A 214 1.02 2.13 -3.07
N VAL A 215 -0.24 2.59 -3.15
CA VAL A 215 -0.57 4.02 -3.14
C VAL A 215 -1.53 4.31 -1.99
N MET A 216 -1.14 5.23 -1.09
CA MET A 216 -1.93 5.58 0.09
C MET A 216 -2.30 7.06 0.10
N HIS A 217 -3.58 7.37 -0.07
CA HIS A 217 -4.10 8.74 -0.03
C HIS A 217 -5.51 8.82 0.59
N SER A 218 -5.96 10.04 0.88
CA SER A 218 -7.24 10.27 1.58
C SER A 218 -8.46 9.84 0.77
N ALA A 219 -8.41 9.97 -0.56
CA ALA A 219 -9.53 9.65 -1.45
C ALA A 219 -9.80 8.14 -1.62
N LEU A 220 -8.93 7.26 -1.13
CA LEU A 220 -9.22 5.82 -1.08
C LEU A 220 -10.34 5.54 -0.09
N SER A 221 -11.28 4.67 -0.47
CA SER A 221 -12.27 4.12 0.46
C SER A 221 -11.60 3.36 1.62
N SER A 222 -12.31 3.18 2.71
CA SER A 222 -11.79 2.43 3.87
C SER A 222 -11.35 1.00 3.50
N GLY A 223 -12.05 0.35 2.55
CA GLY A 223 -11.69 -0.96 2.06
C GLY A 223 -10.41 -0.97 1.23
N GLU A 224 -10.23 0.00 0.34
CA GLU A 224 -9.02 0.15 -0.47
C GLU A 224 -7.81 0.50 0.40
N LYS A 225 -7.95 1.42 1.37
CA LYS A 225 -6.90 1.71 2.36
C LYS A 225 -6.47 0.46 3.13
N TYR A 226 -7.43 -0.35 3.54
CA TYR A 226 -7.16 -1.61 4.25
C TYR A 226 -6.41 -2.60 3.35
N ASP A 227 -6.80 -2.73 2.09
CA ASP A 227 -6.18 -3.66 1.16
C ASP A 227 -4.76 -3.20 0.76
N GLU A 228 -4.54 -1.90 0.51
CA GLU A 228 -3.20 -1.33 0.29
C GLU A 228 -2.30 -1.51 1.54
N TRP A 229 -2.85 -1.28 2.74
CA TRP A 229 -2.12 -1.52 3.99
C TRP A 229 -1.70 -2.99 4.13
N ARG A 230 -2.59 -3.93 3.81
CA ARG A 230 -2.29 -5.38 3.84
C ARG A 230 -1.24 -5.76 2.80
N LYS A 231 -1.33 -5.20 1.59
CA LYS A 231 -0.33 -5.37 0.53
C LYS A 231 1.06 -4.97 1.02
N ILE A 232 1.17 -3.81 1.67
CA ILE A 232 2.44 -3.34 2.26
C ILE A 232 2.90 -4.27 3.38
N HIS A 233 2.02 -4.61 4.31
CA HIS A 233 2.33 -5.46 5.46
C HIS A 233 2.79 -6.87 5.07
N ARG A 234 2.25 -7.43 4.00
CA ARG A 234 2.63 -8.75 3.47
C ARG A 234 3.94 -8.75 2.68
N GLY A 235 4.50 -7.58 2.36
CA GLY A 235 5.68 -7.46 1.51
C GLY A 235 5.38 -7.61 0.02
N ASP A 236 4.10 -7.42 -0.38
CA ASP A 236 3.67 -7.47 -1.78
C ASP A 236 3.90 -6.13 -2.51
N ALA A 237 4.48 -5.14 -1.82
CA ALA A 237 4.84 -3.84 -2.38
C ALA A 237 6.33 -3.54 -2.14
N ASP A 238 7.03 -3.15 -3.20
CA ASP A 238 8.43 -2.70 -3.15
C ASP A 238 8.51 -1.17 -3.01
N VAL A 239 7.47 -0.48 -3.44
CA VAL A 239 7.37 0.98 -3.37
C VAL A 239 6.05 1.37 -2.74
N VAL A 240 6.13 2.22 -1.72
CA VAL A 240 4.95 2.86 -1.11
C VAL A 240 4.99 4.34 -1.42
N VAL A 241 3.96 4.83 -2.12
CA VAL A 241 3.80 6.26 -2.42
C VAL A 241 2.57 6.78 -1.70
N GLY A 242 2.69 7.89 -0.99
CA GLY A 242 1.52 8.43 -0.33
C GLY A 242 1.72 9.78 0.35
N ALA A 243 0.63 10.27 0.94
CA ALA A 243 0.61 11.52 1.68
C ALA A 243 1.24 11.37 3.09
N ARG A 244 1.21 12.42 3.88
CA ARG A 244 1.78 12.51 5.23
C ARG A 244 1.62 11.26 6.08
N SER A 245 0.41 10.70 6.16
CA SER A 245 0.12 9.54 7.02
C SER A 245 0.81 8.25 6.58
N SER A 246 1.25 8.18 5.33
CA SER A 246 1.97 7.01 4.79
C SER A 246 3.33 6.82 5.46
N ILE A 247 3.82 7.81 6.21
CA ILE A 247 5.02 7.65 7.02
C ILE A 247 4.90 6.54 8.07
N PHE A 248 3.68 6.14 8.42
CA PHE A 248 3.39 5.04 9.34
C PHE A 248 3.08 3.71 8.65
N ALA A 249 3.19 3.65 7.32
CA ALA A 249 2.97 2.42 6.58
C ALA A 249 3.85 1.28 7.11
N PRO A 250 3.32 0.05 7.24
CA PRO A 250 4.04 -1.10 7.80
C PRO A 250 5.03 -1.70 6.80
N VAL A 251 5.91 -0.86 6.29
CA VAL A 251 6.93 -1.22 5.30
C VAL A 251 7.95 -2.14 5.95
N GLN A 252 8.12 -3.31 5.35
CA GLN A 252 9.17 -4.25 5.74
C GLN A 252 10.47 -3.92 4.99
N ASN A 253 11.60 -4.13 5.63
CA ASN A 253 12.93 -3.96 5.03
C ASN A 253 13.13 -2.61 4.32
N LEU A 254 12.79 -1.52 5.01
CA LEU A 254 12.84 -0.15 4.48
C LEU A 254 14.28 0.27 4.17
N GLY A 255 14.58 0.61 2.91
CA GLY A 255 15.90 0.99 2.44
C GLY A 255 16.09 2.49 2.21
N ILE A 256 15.02 3.23 1.91
CA ILE A 256 15.05 4.68 1.70
C ILE A 256 13.72 5.32 2.04
N ILE A 257 13.77 6.55 2.54
CA ILE A 257 12.59 7.43 2.64
C ILE A 257 12.86 8.67 1.81
N ILE A 258 11.95 8.97 0.89
CA ILE A 258 12.01 10.20 0.08
C ILE A 258 10.79 11.06 0.46
N MET A 259 11.01 12.34 0.69
CA MET A 259 9.96 13.32 0.96
C MET A 259 10.10 14.44 -0.06
N ASP A 260 9.19 14.50 -1.03
CA ASP A 260 9.19 15.58 -2.00
C ASP A 260 8.48 16.82 -1.45
N GLU A 261 8.89 17.99 -1.92
CA GLU A 261 8.43 19.31 -1.46
C GLU A 261 8.38 19.41 0.08
N GLU A 262 9.53 19.12 0.75
CA GLU A 262 9.64 18.98 2.21
C GLU A 262 9.20 20.23 3.00
N HIS A 263 9.14 21.37 2.32
CA HIS A 263 8.71 22.64 2.88
C HIS A 263 7.20 22.76 3.07
N GLU A 264 6.42 21.85 2.45
CA GLU A 264 4.97 21.90 2.50
C GLU A 264 4.43 21.73 3.93
N SER A 265 3.54 22.64 4.32
CA SER A 265 2.94 22.65 5.67
C SER A 265 2.07 21.44 5.94
N THR A 266 1.56 20.78 4.89
CA THR A 266 0.72 19.59 4.99
C THR A 266 1.41 18.38 5.63
N TYR A 267 2.73 18.40 5.72
CA TYR A 267 3.51 17.39 6.44
C TYR A 267 3.46 17.52 7.97
N LYS A 268 2.95 18.63 8.47
CA LYS A 268 2.69 18.84 9.89
C LYS A 268 1.25 18.43 10.22
N GLN A 269 1.07 17.67 11.29
CA GLN A 269 -0.25 17.38 11.86
C GLN A 269 -0.41 18.17 13.16
N ASP A 270 -1.38 19.07 13.20
CA ASP A 270 -1.67 19.90 14.36
C ASP A 270 -2.70 19.27 15.32
N GLU A 271 -3.49 18.30 14.84
CA GLU A 271 -4.42 17.51 15.64
C GLU A 271 -3.70 16.36 16.34
N ASN A 272 -4.26 15.91 17.46
CA ASN A 272 -3.69 14.80 18.22
C ASN A 272 -3.82 13.45 17.50
N PRO A 273 -2.75 12.64 17.43
CA PRO A 273 -1.39 12.90 17.89
C PRO A 273 -0.65 13.90 16.98
N LYS A 274 -0.05 14.93 17.58
CA LYS A 274 0.73 15.94 16.83
C LYS A 274 2.07 15.36 16.39
N TYR A 275 2.40 15.50 15.12
CA TYR A 275 3.71 15.12 14.57
C TYR A 275 4.05 15.89 13.31
N HIS A 276 5.31 15.84 12.92
CA HIS A 276 5.78 16.28 11.61
C HIS A 276 6.41 15.09 10.89
N ALA A 277 5.92 14.77 9.69
CA ALA A 277 6.35 13.58 8.93
C ALA A 277 7.86 13.52 8.71
N ARG A 278 8.53 14.67 8.49
CA ARG A 278 10.00 14.76 8.36
C ARG A 278 10.71 14.20 9.59
N ASN A 279 10.25 14.55 10.79
CA ASN A 279 10.92 14.08 12.01
C ASN A 279 10.75 12.56 12.18
N VAL A 280 9.57 12.04 11.86
CA VAL A 280 9.30 10.60 11.85
C VAL A 280 10.13 9.91 10.77
N ALA A 281 10.26 10.50 9.58
CA ALA A 281 11.09 9.97 8.50
C ALA A 281 12.55 9.82 8.92
N ILE A 282 13.11 10.85 9.55
CA ILE A 282 14.51 10.82 10.04
C ILE A 282 14.67 9.74 11.10
N TRP A 283 13.75 9.68 12.06
CA TRP A 283 13.79 8.64 13.10
C TRP A 283 13.70 7.22 12.51
N ARG A 284 12.78 7.00 11.57
CA ARG A 284 12.67 5.71 10.86
C ARG A 284 13.94 5.38 10.09
N GLY A 285 14.49 6.34 9.33
CA GLY A 285 15.73 6.18 8.59
C GLY A 285 16.92 5.81 9.48
N GLN A 286 17.03 6.41 10.66
CA GLN A 286 18.03 6.03 11.66
C GLN A 286 17.86 4.58 12.12
N HIS A 287 16.63 4.18 12.42
CA HIS A 287 16.32 2.84 12.90
C HIS A 287 16.60 1.76 11.84
N THR A 288 16.29 2.04 10.58
CA THR A 288 16.49 1.09 9.46
C THR A 288 17.85 1.23 8.78
N ARG A 289 18.71 2.15 9.24
CA ARG A 289 20.02 2.49 8.64
C ARG A 289 19.91 2.89 7.17
N GLY A 290 18.79 3.49 6.79
CA GLY A 290 18.54 3.96 5.43
C GLY A 290 18.66 5.48 5.31
N PRO A 291 19.06 6.01 4.14
CA PRO A 291 19.06 7.43 3.89
C PRO A 291 17.65 8.02 3.83
N VAL A 292 17.55 9.31 4.17
CA VAL A 292 16.36 10.14 4.03
C VAL A 292 16.65 11.25 3.05
N VAL A 293 15.89 11.36 1.97
CA VAL A 293 16.04 12.39 0.95
C VAL A 293 14.89 13.39 1.09
N LEU A 294 15.22 14.63 1.40
CA LEU A 294 14.30 15.75 1.50
C LEU A 294 14.43 16.60 0.23
N GLY A 295 13.45 16.53 -0.66
CA GLY A 295 13.45 17.28 -1.91
C GLY A 295 12.70 18.59 -1.80
N SER A 296 13.23 19.66 -2.37
CA SER A 296 12.55 20.95 -2.44
C SER A 296 13.17 21.89 -3.47
N ALA A 297 12.33 22.71 -4.09
CA ALA A 297 12.81 23.88 -4.82
C ALA A 297 13.14 25.04 -3.87
N THR A 298 12.39 25.15 -2.78
CA THR A 298 12.45 26.23 -1.78
C THR A 298 12.54 25.64 -0.37
N PRO A 299 13.73 25.14 0.06
CA PRO A 299 13.85 24.45 1.34
C PRO A 299 13.34 25.26 2.53
N SER A 300 12.71 24.57 3.48
CA SER A 300 12.20 25.16 4.71
C SER A 300 13.32 25.81 5.54
N LEU A 301 12.98 26.78 6.39
CA LEU A 301 13.95 27.44 7.28
C LEU A 301 14.67 26.42 8.17
N VAL A 302 13.95 25.41 8.64
CA VAL A 302 14.52 24.33 9.47
C VAL A 302 15.56 23.52 8.68
N SER A 303 15.26 23.14 7.44
CA SER A 303 16.20 22.39 6.60
C SER A 303 17.43 23.21 6.23
N ARG A 304 17.26 24.51 5.98
CA ARG A 304 18.38 25.44 5.75
C ARG A 304 19.28 25.57 6.98
N GLU A 305 18.71 25.65 8.18
CA GLU A 305 19.47 25.71 9.42
C GLU A 305 20.23 24.40 9.70
N LYS A 306 19.59 23.26 9.47
CA LYS A 306 20.22 21.94 9.60
C LYS A 306 21.36 21.73 8.60
N LYS A 307 21.21 22.25 7.37
CA LYS A 307 22.29 22.31 6.38
C LYS A 307 23.48 23.13 6.90
N LYS A 308 23.23 24.36 7.42
CA LYS A 308 24.29 25.22 7.96
C LYS A 308 25.06 24.52 9.08
N LYS A 309 24.37 23.78 9.94
CA LYS A 309 24.96 22.99 11.03
C LYS A 309 25.58 21.65 10.57
N LYS A 310 25.66 21.40 9.26
CA LYS A 310 26.16 20.14 8.67
C LYS A 310 25.47 18.87 9.18
N VAL A 311 24.20 19.00 9.60
CA VAL A 311 23.36 17.86 10.00
C VAL A 311 22.71 17.22 8.78
N TYR A 312 22.46 18.02 7.74
CA TYR A 312 21.97 17.55 6.43
C TYR A 312 23.03 17.78 5.37
N THR A 313 23.22 16.76 4.52
CA THR A 313 24.08 16.85 3.35
C THR A 313 23.32 17.52 2.21
N LEU A 314 23.82 18.68 1.75
CA LEU A 314 23.22 19.38 0.62
C LEU A 314 23.62 18.72 -0.70
N VAL A 315 22.62 18.51 -1.56
CA VAL A 315 22.78 18.09 -2.96
C VAL A 315 22.01 19.08 -3.83
N GLU A 316 22.67 19.71 -4.78
CA GLU A 316 22.08 20.77 -5.63
C GLU A 316 21.92 20.31 -7.07
N LEU A 317 20.74 20.59 -7.65
CA LEU A 317 20.46 20.50 -9.08
C LEU A 317 20.15 21.91 -9.58
N ARG A 318 21.14 22.57 -10.17
CA ARG A 318 21.04 23.99 -10.55
C ARG A 318 20.36 24.19 -11.89
N GLY A 319 20.54 23.25 -12.80
CA GLY A 319 20.00 23.31 -14.16
C GLY A 319 18.55 22.81 -14.25
N ARG A 320 17.74 23.40 -15.17
CA ARG A 320 16.51 22.78 -15.64
C ARG A 320 16.88 21.67 -16.62
N PHE A 321 16.29 20.51 -16.45
CA PHE A 321 16.42 19.42 -17.41
C PHE A 321 15.58 19.77 -18.66
N ASN A 322 16.22 20.35 -19.67
CA ASN A 322 15.59 20.57 -20.97
C ASN A 322 15.51 19.23 -21.71
N GLN A 323 14.40 18.53 -21.59
CA GLN A 323 14.00 17.56 -22.61
C GLN A 323 13.60 18.34 -23.87
N ARG A 324 14.55 18.66 -24.72
CA ARG A 324 14.30 18.82 -26.14
C ARG A 324 14.50 17.45 -26.76
N ALA A 325 13.38 16.73 -26.98
CA ALA A 325 13.28 15.72 -28.00
C ALA A 325 12.47 16.32 -29.12
#